data_e8deb0db167f2fa586262c641a62bbcf
#
_entry.id   e8deb0db167f2fa586262c641a62bbcf
#
_cell.length_a   1.000
_cell.length_b   1.000
_cell.length_c   1.000
_cell.angle_alpha   90.00
_cell.angle_beta   90.00
_cell.angle_gamma   90.00
#
_symmetry.space_group_name_H-M   'P 1'
#
loop_
_entity.id
_entity.type
_entity.pdbx_description
1 polymer ?
#
loop_
_entity_poly.entity_id
_entity_poly.type
_entity_poly.pdbx_seq_one_letter_code
_entity_poly.pdbx_strand_id
1 'polypeptide(L)'
;LSAAREPTTETQSLDEVKEQLVLLGRERGFVTSGDVFEALPEITPDQVEDVLAQLTDHLNTEGIEIIELPGDDTDAVTQIRIEVDALKAPTNDPVRMYLKEIGKVPLLNAPQEVDLARRIEAGELCTALQEQIGSDGKPDPKQFRLATTRVWEIWNHQVTAFGKVEGIGRDPLAQKKSYRPKTDHDLISYLHRVERDGQLAKRKLIEANLRLVVSIAKRYVGRGMLFLDLIQEGNLGLIRAVEKFDHSKGFKFSTYATWWIRQAITRAIADQARTIRIPVHMVETINKLVRVQRQLLQDLGREPT
;
A
#
# COMPACT_ATOMS: atom_id res chain seq x y z
N LEU A 1 19.17 23.93 -42.34
CA LEU A 1 18.49 22.70 -41.81
C LEU A 1 19.02 22.45 -40.40
N SER A 2 18.46 23.17 -39.45
CA SER A 2 18.74 23.01 -38.01
C SER A 2 17.63 22.16 -37.44
N ALA A 3 17.98 20.97 -37.01
CA ALA A 3 17.11 20.11 -36.28
C ALA A 3 16.82 20.74 -34.88
N ALA A 4 15.59 21.15 -34.65
CA ALA A 4 15.12 21.56 -33.35
C ALA A 4 15.20 20.34 -32.43
N ARG A 5 16.07 20.40 -31.43
CA ARG A 5 16.03 19.51 -30.27
C ARG A 5 14.76 19.84 -29.50
N GLU A 6 13.84 18.90 -29.46
CA GLU A 6 12.74 18.92 -28.50
C GLU A 6 13.33 18.96 -27.07
N PRO A 7 12.79 19.77 -26.16
CA PRO A 7 13.21 19.77 -24.77
C PRO A 7 12.77 18.46 -24.14
N THR A 8 13.71 17.52 -23.99
CA THR A 8 13.55 16.34 -23.12
C THR A 8 13.21 16.85 -21.73
N THR A 9 12.00 16.56 -21.31
CA THR A 9 11.53 16.71 -19.92
C THR A 9 12.50 15.89 -19.06
N GLU A 10 13.35 16.55 -18.26
CA GLU A 10 14.19 15.90 -17.26
C GLU A 10 13.28 15.30 -16.19
N THR A 11 12.78 14.12 -16.48
CA THR A 11 12.41 13.15 -15.45
C THR A 11 13.73 12.79 -14.79
N GLN A 12 13.90 13.06 -13.51
CA GLN A 12 15.04 12.57 -12.76
C GLN A 12 15.20 11.09 -13.11
N SER A 13 16.36 10.72 -13.64
CA SER A 13 16.58 9.35 -14.02
C SER A 13 16.62 8.49 -12.77
N LEU A 14 16.16 7.25 -12.83
CA LEU A 14 16.20 6.34 -11.69
C LEU A 14 17.62 6.24 -11.11
N ASP A 15 18.62 6.43 -11.94
CA ASP A 15 20.03 6.39 -11.54
C ASP A 15 20.42 7.63 -10.70
N GLU A 16 19.89 8.82 -11.02
CA GLU A 16 20.08 10.03 -10.17
C GLU A 16 19.44 9.87 -8.79
N VAL A 17 18.27 9.25 -8.73
CA VAL A 17 17.60 8.94 -7.45
C VAL A 17 18.42 7.94 -6.63
N LYS A 18 18.98 6.91 -7.26
CA LYS A 18 19.89 5.95 -6.62
C LYS A 18 21.10 6.65 -6.01
N GLU A 19 21.76 7.54 -6.77
CA GLU A 19 22.93 8.29 -6.31
C GLU A 19 22.59 9.21 -5.14
N GLN A 20 21.45 9.93 -5.20
CA GLN A 20 20.99 10.78 -4.10
C GLN A 20 20.73 10.00 -2.82
N LEU A 21 20.06 8.85 -2.91
CA LEU A 21 19.78 8.01 -1.75
C LEU A 21 21.05 7.39 -1.16
N VAL A 22 22.01 7.02 -2.01
CA VAL A 22 23.34 6.53 -1.56
C VAL A 22 24.12 7.63 -0.85
N LEU A 23 24.13 8.84 -1.37
CA LEU A 23 24.76 10.01 -0.72
C LEU A 23 24.13 10.26 0.66
N LEU A 24 22.82 10.32 0.73
CA LEU A 24 22.07 10.50 1.98
C LEU A 24 22.37 9.38 2.99
N GLY A 25 22.39 8.14 2.51
CA GLY A 25 22.69 6.97 3.34
C GLY A 25 24.11 6.93 3.85
N ARG A 26 25.09 7.38 3.06
CA ARG A 26 26.49 7.51 3.50
C ARG A 26 26.70 8.64 4.52
N GLU A 27 25.95 9.72 4.41
CA GLU A 27 26.02 10.84 5.38
C GLU A 27 25.38 10.48 6.72
N ARG A 28 24.24 9.78 6.71
CA ARG A 28 23.47 9.49 7.93
C ARG A 28 23.69 8.07 8.48
N GLY A 29 24.26 7.17 7.69
CA GLY A 29 24.42 5.76 8.03
C GLY A 29 23.19 4.89 7.73
N PHE A 30 22.08 5.50 7.37
CA PHE A 30 20.82 4.83 7.03
C PHE A 30 19.96 5.72 6.12
N VAL A 31 19.00 5.10 5.43
CA VAL A 31 17.96 5.79 4.64
C VAL A 31 16.60 5.39 5.20
N THR A 32 15.70 6.36 5.34
CA THR A 32 14.35 6.06 5.82
C THR A 32 13.42 5.70 4.64
N SER A 33 12.39 4.91 4.92
CA SER A 33 11.33 4.66 3.91
C SER A 33 10.72 5.96 3.40
N GLY A 34 10.63 7.00 4.25
CA GLY A 34 10.18 8.34 3.88
C GLY A 34 11.08 9.00 2.83
N ASP A 35 12.40 8.94 3.03
CA ASP A 35 13.39 9.50 2.10
C ASP A 35 13.32 8.80 0.72
N VAL A 36 13.16 7.47 0.71
CA VAL A 36 12.98 6.69 -0.53
C VAL A 36 11.75 7.18 -1.30
N PHE A 37 10.62 7.39 -0.61
CA PHE A 37 9.38 7.86 -1.25
C PHE A 37 9.43 9.31 -1.71
N GLU A 38 10.18 10.16 -1.01
CA GLU A 38 10.33 11.56 -1.39
C GLU A 38 11.22 11.73 -2.61
N ALA A 39 12.19 10.84 -2.76
CA ALA A 39 13.12 10.79 -3.90
C ALA A 39 12.53 10.10 -5.14
N LEU A 40 11.43 9.34 -5.02
CA LEU A 40 10.85 8.61 -6.14
C LEU A 40 10.42 9.55 -7.27
N PRO A 41 10.82 9.29 -8.53
CA PRO A 41 10.34 10.05 -9.69
C PRO A 41 8.83 9.82 -9.90
N GLU A 42 8.21 10.61 -10.78
CA GLU A 42 6.83 10.38 -11.21
C GLU A 42 6.74 9.07 -12.00
N ILE A 43 6.37 7.99 -11.32
CA ILE A 43 6.26 6.64 -11.88
C ILE A 43 4.80 6.19 -11.94
N THR A 44 4.51 5.34 -12.92
CA THR A 44 3.19 4.72 -13.03
C THR A 44 2.97 3.69 -11.90
N PRO A 45 1.72 3.50 -11.46
CA PRO A 45 1.41 2.57 -10.37
C PRO A 45 1.93 1.14 -10.56
N ASP A 46 2.04 0.68 -11.80
CA ASP A 46 2.49 -0.67 -12.13
C ASP A 46 4.02 -0.82 -12.02
N GLN A 47 4.77 0.28 -12.08
CA GLN A 47 6.24 0.30 -11.98
C GLN A 47 6.75 0.49 -10.55
N VAL A 48 5.88 0.90 -9.61
CA VAL A 48 6.29 1.22 -8.23
C VAL A 48 7.00 0.07 -7.55
N GLU A 49 6.48 -1.14 -7.71
CA GLU A 49 7.04 -2.33 -7.08
C GLU A 49 8.44 -2.65 -7.60
N ASP A 50 8.61 -2.58 -8.93
CA ASP A 50 9.89 -2.88 -9.56
C ASP A 50 10.95 -1.82 -9.23
N VAL A 51 10.54 -0.55 -9.18
CA VAL A 51 11.43 0.56 -8.81
C VAL A 51 11.83 0.48 -7.35
N LEU A 52 10.90 0.21 -6.44
CA LEU A 52 11.20 0.01 -5.02
C LEU A 52 12.13 -1.19 -4.80
N ALA A 53 11.89 -2.31 -5.49
CA ALA A 53 12.77 -3.47 -5.42
C ALA A 53 14.20 -3.12 -5.89
N GLN A 54 14.34 -2.45 -7.04
CA GLN A 54 15.63 -2.03 -7.56
C GLN A 54 16.37 -1.05 -6.63
N LEU A 55 15.65 -0.09 -6.03
CA LEU A 55 16.22 0.86 -5.07
C LEU A 55 16.71 0.14 -3.81
N THR A 56 15.91 -0.78 -3.30
CA THR A 56 16.27 -1.55 -2.10
C THR A 56 17.46 -2.46 -2.34
N ASP A 57 17.49 -3.18 -3.46
CA ASP A 57 18.62 -4.04 -3.83
C ASP A 57 19.90 -3.21 -4.00
N HIS A 58 19.79 -2.03 -4.60
CA HIS A 58 20.92 -1.12 -4.78
C HIS A 58 21.46 -0.62 -3.44
N LEU A 59 20.58 -0.14 -2.55
CA LEU A 59 20.96 0.34 -1.21
C LEU A 59 21.55 -0.78 -0.35
N ASN A 60 21.00 -1.99 -0.41
CA ASN A 60 21.55 -3.15 0.28
C ASN A 60 22.94 -3.53 -0.25
N THR A 61 23.18 -3.42 -1.57
CA THR A 61 24.48 -3.68 -2.19
C THR A 61 25.54 -2.66 -1.73
N GLU A 62 25.13 -1.40 -1.53
CA GLU A 62 25.98 -0.33 -0.98
C GLU A 62 26.13 -0.40 0.55
N GLY A 63 25.52 -1.40 1.20
CA GLY A 63 25.58 -1.59 2.65
C GLY A 63 24.79 -0.56 3.46
N ILE A 64 23.82 0.10 2.84
CA ILE A 64 22.95 1.10 3.47
C ILE A 64 21.67 0.41 3.91
N GLU A 65 21.39 0.44 5.21
CA GLU A 65 20.18 -0.15 5.77
C GLU A 65 18.99 0.80 5.61
N ILE A 66 17.88 0.28 5.09
CA ILE A 66 16.63 1.03 5.05
C ILE A 66 15.94 0.86 6.41
N ILE A 67 15.92 1.92 7.20
CA ILE A 67 15.28 1.92 8.52
C ILE A 67 13.90 2.57 8.40
N GLU A 68 12.88 1.88 8.87
CA GLU A 68 11.63 2.53 9.22
C GLU A 68 11.84 3.20 10.57
N LEU A 69 11.95 4.54 10.57
CA LEU A 69 11.98 5.26 11.83
C LEU A 69 10.70 4.97 12.61
N PRO A 70 10.80 4.49 13.87
CA PRO A 70 9.62 4.25 14.70
C PRO A 70 8.81 5.53 14.95
N GLY A 71 9.36 6.71 14.61
CA GLY A 71 8.80 8.01 14.89
C GLY A 71 7.76 8.53 13.91
N ASP A 72 7.81 8.15 12.62
CA ASP A 72 6.88 8.75 11.65
C ASP A 72 5.51 8.07 11.64
N ASP A 73 5.43 6.76 11.83
CA ASP A 73 4.16 6.02 11.83
C ASP A 73 3.71 5.63 13.24
N THR A 74 4.63 5.28 14.16
CA THR A 74 4.28 4.87 15.53
C THR A 74 3.91 6.08 16.39
N ASP A 75 4.58 7.22 16.22
CA ASP A 75 4.26 8.45 16.95
C ASP A 75 2.95 9.07 16.43
N ALA A 76 2.71 9.06 15.10
CA ALA A 76 1.44 9.49 14.54
C ALA A 76 0.27 8.61 15.03
N VAL A 77 0.47 7.29 15.07
CA VAL A 77 -0.52 6.34 15.60
C VAL A 77 -0.70 6.50 17.10
N THR A 78 0.38 6.77 17.86
CA THR A 78 0.33 7.03 19.29
C THR A 78 -0.30 8.39 19.59
N GLN A 79 0.00 9.43 18.80
CA GLN A 79 -0.66 10.74 18.90
C GLN A 79 -2.16 10.66 18.59
N ILE A 80 -2.57 9.89 17.57
CA ILE A 80 -3.99 9.64 17.31
C ILE A 80 -4.64 8.95 18.50
N ARG A 81 -3.94 8.03 19.19
CA ARG A 81 -4.45 7.38 20.40
C ARG A 81 -4.62 8.37 21.56
N ILE A 82 -3.67 9.29 21.75
CA ILE A 82 -3.75 10.35 22.76
C ILE A 82 -4.86 11.34 22.40
N GLU A 83 -5.00 11.73 21.13
CA GLU A 83 -6.08 12.59 20.68
C GLU A 83 -7.45 11.91 20.83
N VAL A 84 -7.56 10.62 20.51
CA VAL A 84 -8.80 9.82 20.71
C VAL A 84 -9.14 9.67 22.20
N ASP A 85 -8.15 9.50 23.07
CA ASP A 85 -8.37 9.42 24.52
C ASP A 85 -8.74 10.78 25.13
N ALA A 86 -8.21 11.88 24.61
CA ALA A 86 -8.61 13.24 24.99
C ALA A 86 -10.04 13.61 24.54
N LEU A 87 -10.59 12.84 23.58
CA LEU A 87 -11.94 13.03 23.02
C LEU A 87 -13.06 12.27 23.77
N LYS A 88 -12.86 11.93 25.05
CA LYS A 88 -13.85 11.16 25.87
C LYS A 88 -15.17 11.88 26.12
N ALA A 89 -15.35 13.13 25.69
CA ALA A 89 -16.64 13.82 25.76
C ALA A 89 -17.63 13.31 24.71
N PRO A 90 -18.90 13.13 25.02
CA PRO A 90 -19.93 12.73 24.05
C PRO A 90 -20.13 13.86 23.03
N THR A 91 -19.67 13.66 21.81
CA THR A 91 -19.79 14.64 20.73
C THR A 91 -20.28 13.93 19.47
N ASN A 92 -21.31 14.49 18.84
CA ASN A 92 -21.88 14.01 17.55
C ASN A 92 -20.98 14.35 16.34
N ASP A 93 -19.68 14.51 16.55
CA ASP A 93 -18.73 14.78 15.47
C ASP A 93 -18.41 13.49 14.70
N PRO A 94 -18.74 13.38 13.41
CA PRO A 94 -18.49 12.19 12.59
C PRO A 94 -17.02 11.79 12.56
N VAL A 95 -16.10 12.76 12.58
CA VAL A 95 -14.65 12.51 12.61
C VAL A 95 -14.27 11.76 13.88
N ARG A 96 -14.75 12.22 15.02
CA ARG A 96 -14.49 11.58 16.32
C ARG A 96 -15.04 10.16 16.39
N MET A 97 -16.26 9.96 15.88
CA MET A 97 -16.88 8.64 15.83
C MET A 97 -16.03 7.68 14.98
N TYR A 98 -15.60 8.10 13.81
CA TYR A 98 -14.75 7.32 12.93
C TYR A 98 -13.42 6.97 13.61
N LEU A 99 -12.70 7.94 14.18
CA LEU A 99 -11.43 7.74 14.87
C LEU A 99 -11.57 6.76 16.06
N LYS A 100 -12.67 6.82 16.78
CA LYS A 100 -12.98 5.90 17.88
C LYS A 100 -13.17 4.47 17.37
N GLU A 101 -13.87 4.29 16.26
CA GLU A 101 -14.11 2.95 15.69
C GLU A 101 -12.82 2.31 15.17
N ILE A 102 -12.01 3.02 14.38
CA ILE A 102 -10.74 2.48 13.87
C ILE A 102 -9.73 2.21 15.00
N GLY A 103 -9.84 2.95 16.12
CA GLY A 103 -8.98 2.76 17.29
C GLY A 103 -9.19 1.44 18.02
N LYS A 104 -10.33 0.77 17.82
CA LYS A 104 -10.65 -0.53 18.45
C LYS A 104 -9.90 -1.70 17.82
N VAL A 105 -9.47 -1.55 16.57
CA VAL A 105 -8.78 -2.61 15.82
C VAL A 105 -7.32 -2.64 16.24
N PRO A 106 -6.78 -3.80 16.67
CA PRO A 106 -5.36 -3.92 17.03
C PRO A 106 -4.47 -3.82 15.79
N LEU A 107 -3.24 -3.31 15.99
CA LEU A 107 -2.23 -3.28 14.96
C LEU A 107 -1.73 -4.69 14.63
N LEU A 108 -1.32 -4.89 13.38
CA LEU A 108 -0.75 -6.14 12.91
C LEU A 108 0.77 -6.15 13.10
N ASN A 109 1.31 -7.34 13.31
CA ASN A 109 2.75 -7.61 13.26
C ASN A 109 3.14 -8.11 11.86
N ALA A 110 4.41 -7.96 11.46
CA ALA A 110 4.89 -8.41 10.15
C ALA A 110 4.51 -9.86 9.80
N PRO A 111 4.62 -10.87 10.70
CA PRO A 111 4.12 -12.20 10.41
C PRO A 111 2.62 -12.29 10.14
N GLN A 112 1.83 -11.42 10.78
CA GLN A 112 0.37 -11.37 10.59
C GLN A 112 0.01 -10.73 9.25
N GLU A 113 0.74 -9.71 8.80
CA GLU A 113 0.58 -9.10 7.48
C GLU A 113 0.84 -10.13 6.38
N VAL A 114 1.93 -10.88 6.50
CA VAL A 114 2.27 -11.97 5.56
C VAL A 114 1.20 -13.08 5.58
N ASP A 115 0.68 -13.45 6.76
CA ASP A 115 -0.41 -14.44 6.87
C ASP A 115 -1.67 -13.98 6.13
N LEU A 116 -2.08 -12.76 6.35
CA LEU A 116 -3.25 -12.20 5.68
C LEU A 116 -3.04 -12.08 4.17
N ALA A 117 -1.86 -11.61 3.73
CA ALA A 117 -1.54 -11.48 2.31
C ALA A 117 -1.61 -12.83 1.58
N ARG A 118 -1.06 -13.88 2.15
CA ARG A 118 -1.15 -15.25 1.57
C ARG A 118 -2.58 -15.77 1.50
N ARG A 119 -3.38 -15.50 2.53
CA ARG A 119 -4.81 -15.89 2.52
C ARG A 119 -5.58 -15.14 1.43
N ILE A 120 -5.25 -13.89 1.18
CA ILE A 120 -5.81 -13.09 0.08
C ILE A 120 -5.41 -13.73 -1.25
N GLU A 121 -4.12 -13.98 -1.48
CA GLU A 121 -3.61 -14.63 -2.70
C GLU A 121 -4.29 -15.98 -2.96
N ALA A 122 -4.40 -16.84 -1.94
CA ALA A 122 -5.09 -18.11 -2.05
C ALA A 122 -6.57 -17.93 -2.43
N GLY A 123 -7.25 -16.93 -1.87
CA GLY A 123 -8.64 -16.61 -2.18
C GLY A 123 -8.82 -16.15 -3.63
N GLU A 124 -7.96 -15.27 -4.13
CA GLU A 124 -7.99 -14.79 -5.52
C GLU A 124 -7.73 -15.91 -6.52
N LEU A 125 -6.77 -16.80 -6.24
CA LEU A 125 -6.56 -17.99 -7.05
C LEU A 125 -7.80 -18.90 -7.08
N CYS A 126 -8.52 -19.03 -5.97
CA CYS A 126 -9.76 -19.82 -5.92
C CYS A 126 -10.85 -19.18 -6.77
N THR A 127 -11.01 -17.85 -6.74
CA THR A 127 -11.99 -17.14 -7.58
C THR A 127 -11.67 -17.33 -9.06
N ALA A 128 -10.42 -17.15 -9.46
CA ALA A 128 -9.99 -17.37 -10.85
C ALA A 128 -10.23 -18.82 -11.33
N LEU A 129 -10.03 -19.81 -10.46
CA LEU A 129 -10.31 -21.22 -10.77
C LEU A 129 -11.81 -21.49 -10.93
N GLN A 130 -12.65 -20.88 -10.11
CA GLN A 130 -14.11 -21.02 -10.20
C GLN A 130 -14.66 -20.37 -11.47
N GLU A 131 -14.15 -19.23 -11.90
CA GLU A 131 -14.51 -18.59 -13.15
C GLU A 131 -14.16 -19.44 -14.36
N GLN A 132 -13.00 -20.11 -14.36
CA GLN A 132 -12.62 -21.06 -15.41
C GLN A 132 -13.54 -22.28 -15.47
N ILE A 133 -14.01 -22.78 -14.33
CA ILE A 133 -14.98 -23.88 -14.26
C ILE A 133 -16.34 -23.42 -14.80
N GLY A 134 -16.75 -22.16 -14.53
CA GLY A 134 -18.04 -21.61 -14.95
C GLY A 134 -18.13 -21.29 -16.43
N SER A 135 -17.03 -20.91 -17.11
CA SER A 135 -17.05 -20.46 -18.51
C SER A 135 -16.96 -21.59 -19.53
N ASP A 136 -16.16 -22.63 -19.30
CA ASP A 136 -15.87 -23.69 -20.27
C ASP A 136 -16.33 -25.10 -19.87
N GLY A 137 -16.98 -25.24 -18.74
CA GLY A 137 -17.64 -26.49 -18.32
C GLY A 137 -16.72 -27.65 -17.93
N LYS A 138 -15.44 -27.68 -18.30
CA LYS A 138 -14.47 -28.69 -17.87
C LYS A 138 -13.05 -28.14 -18.00
N PRO A 139 -12.43 -27.63 -16.92
CA PRO A 139 -11.01 -27.26 -16.93
C PRO A 139 -10.15 -28.50 -17.24
N ASP A 140 -9.00 -28.29 -17.90
CA ASP A 140 -8.02 -29.36 -18.10
C ASP A 140 -7.66 -30.00 -16.74
N PRO A 141 -7.90 -31.30 -16.57
CA PRO A 141 -7.72 -31.97 -15.26
C PRO A 141 -6.31 -31.84 -14.69
N LYS A 142 -5.29 -31.66 -15.56
CA LYS A 142 -3.90 -31.48 -15.13
C LYS A 142 -3.63 -30.08 -14.59
N GLN A 143 -4.10 -29.04 -15.30
CA GLN A 143 -3.94 -27.64 -14.88
C GLN A 143 -4.75 -27.36 -13.62
N PHE A 144 -5.97 -27.87 -13.54
CA PHE A 144 -6.82 -27.73 -12.37
C PHE A 144 -6.22 -28.40 -11.13
N ARG A 145 -5.63 -29.57 -11.28
CA ARG A 145 -4.95 -30.28 -10.18
C ARG A 145 -3.69 -29.54 -9.71
N LEU A 146 -2.95 -28.94 -10.64
CA LEU A 146 -1.76 -28.13 -10.31
C LEU A 146 -2.16 -26.86 -9.55
N ALA A 147 -3.17 -26.18 -10.02
CA ALA A 147 -3.66 -24.96 -9.40
C ALA A 147 -4.26 -25.19 -7.99
N THR A 148 -5.04 -26.27 -7.82
CA THR A 148 -5.56 -26.65 -6.50
C THR A 148 -4.46 -27.08 -5.53
N THR A 149 -3.39 -27.71 -6.02
CA THR A 149 -2.22 -28.02 -5.21
C THR A 149 -1.52 -26.75 -4.75
N ARG A 150 -1.37 -25.75 -5.65
CA ARG A 150 -0.79 -24.46 -5.32
C ARG A 150 -1.63 -23.69 -4.29
N VAL A 151 -2.94 -23.64 -4.46
CA VAL A 151 -3.86 -23.07 -3.44
C VAL A 151 -3.65 -23.75 -2.09
N TRP A 152 -3.58 -25.08 -2.08
CA TRP A 152 -3.38 -25.83 -0.86
C TRP A 152 -2.01 -25.53 -0.21
N GLU A 153 -0.96 -25.44 -0.98
CA GLU A 153 0.38 -25.08 -0.51
C GLU A 153 0.41 -23.68 0.09
N ILE A 154 -0.10 -22.68 -0.61
CA ILE A 154 -0.15 -21.31 -0.14
C ILE A 154 -0.98 -21.19 1.13
N TRP A 155 -2.17 -21.81 1.15
CA TRP A 155 -3.10 -21.68 2.27
C TRP A 155 -2.65 -22.45 3.53
N ASN A 156 -1.96 -23.58 3.37
CA ASN A 156 -1.50 -24.42 4.51
C ASN A 156 -0.05 -24.16 4.94
N HIS A 157 0.77 -23.55 4.09
CA HIS A 157 2.21 -23.37 4.37
C HIS A 157 2.48 -22.63 5.69
N GLN A 158 1.54 -21.81 6.12
CA GLN A 158 1.71 -20.90 7.24
C GLN A 158 1.59 -21.52 8.62
N VAL A 159 0.91 -22.66 8.72
CA VAL A 159 0.78 -23.36 10.00
C VAL A 159 2.14 -23.89 10.48
N THR A 160 3.11 -24.00 9.58
CA THR A 160 4.44 -24.54 9.89
C THR A 160 5.54 -23.50 10.06
N ALA A 161 5.47 -22.36 9.36
CA ALA A 161 6.56 -21.40 9.34
C ALA A 161 6.52 -20.38 10.51
N PHE A 162 5.32 -19.95 10.93
CA PHE A 162 5.16 -18.89 11.92
C PHE A 162 4.49 -19.32 13.22
N GLY A 163 4.27 -20.61 13.45
CA GLY A 163 3.56 -21.09 14.62
C GLY A 163 2.07 -20.76 14.60
N LYS A 164 1.39 -20.85 15.75
CA LYS A 164 0.02 -20.41 15.95
C LYS A 164 0.03 -18.87 15.96
N VAL A 165 -0.45 -18.23 14.90
CA VAL A 165 -0.73 -16.80 14.92
C VAL A 165 -2.02 -16.60 15.69
N GLU A 166 -1.90 -16.31 16.99
CA GLU A 166 -3.04 -16.07 17.85
C GLU A 166 -3.75 -14.76 17.47
N GLY A 167 -5.08 -14.81 17.41
CA GLY A 167 -5.94 -13.63 17.27
C GLY A 167 -6.48 -13.33 15.88
N ILE A 168 -5.96 -13.95 14.82
CA ILE A 168 -6.51 -13.78 13.46
C ILE A 168 -7.44 -14.96 13.19
N GLY A 169 -8.75 -14.79 13.35
CA GLY A 169 -9.76 -15.85 13.19
C GLY A 169 -9.60 -16.61 11.89
N ARG A 170 -8.93 -17.76 11.96
CA ARG A 170 -8.79 -18.72 10.86
C ARG A 170 -9.93 -19.72 10.90
N ASP A 171 -10.31 -20.19 9.71
CA ASP A 171 -11.21 -21.33 9.60
C ASP A 171 -10.61 -22.56 10.34
N PRO A 172 -11.37 -23.23 11.21
CA PRO A 172 -10.91 -24.43 11.94
C PRO A 172 -10.38 -25.56 11.04
N LEU A 173 -10.82 -25.62 9.78
CA LEU A 173 -10.33 -26.62 8.82
C LEU A 173 -8.94 -26.27 8.25
N ALA A 174 -8.59 -24.98 8.16
CA ALA A 174 -7.24 -24.57 7.80
C ALA A 174 -6.19 -25.03 8.80
N GLN A 175 -6.59 -25.28 10.04
CA GLN A 175 -5.72 -25.84 11.09
C GLN A 175 -5.44 -27.33 10.96
N LYS A 176 -6.20 -28.07 10.14
CA LYS A 176 -5.98 -29.50 9.91
C LYS A 176 -4.96 -29.72 8.80
N LYS A 177 -3.71 -30.01 9.16
CA LYS A 177 -2.56 -30.27 8.27
C LYS A 177 -2.80 -31.30 7.15
N SER A 178 -3.89 -32.03 7.14
CA SER A 178 -4.11 -33.18 6.26
C SER A 178 -5.42 -33.14 5.44
N TYR A 179 -6.14 -32.02 5.45
CA TYR A 179 -7.37 -31.94 4.67
C TYR A 179 -7.06 -31.75 3.18
N ARG A 180 -7.18 -32.81 2.40
CA ARG A 180 -7.23 -32.78 0.94
C ARG A 180 -8.63 -33.20 0.49
N PRO A 181 -9.29 -32.39 -0.37
CA PRO A 181 -10.57 -32.79 -0.92
C PRO A 181 -10.43 -34.09 -1.72
N LYS A 182 -11.33 -35.04 -1.49
CA LYS A 182 -11.28 -36.37 -2.12
C LYS A 182 -12.27 -36.51 -3.29
N THR A 183 -13.32 -35.71 -3.28
CA THR A 183 -14.37 -35.70 -4.30
C THR A 183 -14.49 -34.34 -4.95
N ASP A 184 -15.06 -34.25 -6.16
CA ASP A 184 -15.28 -32.97 -6.86
C ASP A 184 -16.19 -32.02 -6.05
N HIS A 185 -17.19 -32.57 -5.37
CA HIS A 185 -18.06 -31.78 -4.48
C HIS A 185 -17.31 -31.23 -3.27
N ASP A 186 -16.44 -32.00 -2.64
CA ASP A 186 -15.61 -31.55 -1.54
C ASP A 186 -14.62 -30.47 -2.00
N LEU A 187 -14.16 -30.60 -3.24
CA LEU A 187 -13.24 -29.63 -3.84
C LEU A 187 -13.90 -28.28 -4.03
N ILE A 188 -15.10 -28.21 -4.62
CA ILE A 188 -15.86 -26.97 -4.80
C ILE A 188 -16.14 -26.32 -3.45
N SER A 189 -16.59 -27.12 -2.46
CA SER A 189 -16.82 -26.62 -1.10
C SER A 189 -15.55 -26.09 -0.44
N TYR A 190 -14.40 -26.71 -0.71
CA TYR A 190 -13.10 -26.26 -0.24
C TYR A 190 -12.69 -24.93 -0.88
N LEU A 191 -12.82 -24.79 -2.21
CA LEU A 191 -12.50 -23.55 -2.92
C LEU A 191 -13.36 -22.37 -2.42
N HIS A 192 -14.65 -22.53 -2.25
CA HIS A 192 -15.53 -21.51 -1.69
C HIS A 192 -15.15 -21.12 -0.25
N ARG A 193 -14.65 -22.06 0.52
CA ARG A 193 -14.21 -21.77 1.88
C ARG A 193 -12.92 -20.95 1.90
N VAL A 194 -11.94 -21.31 1.04
CA VAL A 194 -10.68 -20.57 0.91
C VAL A 194 -10.93 -19.17 0.37
N GLU A 195 -11.80 -19.02 -0.62
CA GLU A 195 -12.24 -17.73 -1.15
C GLU A 195 -12.82 -16.84 -0.04
N ARG A 196 -13.77 -17.38 0.75
CA ARG A 196 -14.36 -16.63 1.87
C ARG A 196 -13.33 -16.23 2.92
N ASP A 197 -12.39 -17.12 3.22
CA ASP A 197 -11.29 -16.83 4.15
C ASP A 197 -10.38 -15.73 3.61
N GLY A 198 -10.08 -15.72 2.31
CA GLY A 198 -9.34 -14.67 1.62
C GLY A 198 -10.05 -13.30 1.70
N GLN A 199 -11.37 -13.27 1.48
CA GLN A 199 -12.18 -12.04 1.62
C GLN A 199 -12.19 -11.52 3.06
N LEU A 200 -12.26 -12.41 4.06
CA LEU A 200 -12.14 -12.02 5.47
C LEU A 200 -10.74 -11.50 5.81
N ALA A 201 -9.70 -12.11 5.26
CA ALA A 201 -8.33 -11.65 5.43
C ALA A 201 -8.14 -10.25 4.83
N LYS A 202 -8.67 -10.00 3.61
CA LYS A 202 -8.64 -8.69 2.95
C LYS A 202 -9.28 -7.60 3.82
N ARG A 203 -10.47 -7.85 4.36
CA ARG A 203 -11.13 -6.92 5.28
C ARG A 203 -10.28 -6.62 6.51
N LYS A 204 -9.73 -7.64 7.15
CA LYS A 204 -8.89 -7.47 8.34
C LYS A 204 -7.61 -6.69 8.07
N LEU A 205 -6.95 -6.93 6.92
CA LEU A 205 -5.77 -6.19 6.53
C LEU A 205 -6.09 -4.69 6.30
N ILE A 206 -7.24 -4.39 5.65
CA ILE A 206 -7.72 -3.02 5.46
C ILE A 206 -8.04 -2.37 6.82
N GLU A 207 -8.87 -3.02 7.66
CA GLU A 207 -9.32 -2.47 8.95
C GLU A 207 -8.15 -2.13 9.87
N ALA A 208 -7.14 -3.00 9.96
CA ALA A 208 -5.96 -2.78 10.78
C ALA A 208 -5.09 -1.60 10.32
N ASN A 209 -5.17 -1.24 9.02
CA ASN A 209 -4.37 -0.17 8.41
C ASN A 209 -5.14 1.15 8.17
N LEU A 210 -6.40 1.27 8.60
CA LEU A 210 -7.15 2.54 8.50
C LEU A 210 -6.48 3.68 9.26
N ARG A 211 -5.79 3.37 10.35
CA ARG A 211 -5.04 4.36 11.14
C ARG A 211 -3.87 4.95 10.35
N LEU A 212 -3.22 4.17 9.50
CA LEU A 212 -2.17 4.63 8.59
C LEU A 212 -2.73 5.67 7.61
N VAL A 213 -3.93 5.43 7.06
CA VAL A 213 -4.59 6.41 6.16
C VAL A 213 -4.81 7.74 6.87
N VAL A 214 -5.30 7.73 8.11
CA VAL A 214 -5.54 8.95 8.89
C VAL A 214 -4.24 9.72 9.14
N SER A 215 -3.15 9.05 9.49
CA SER A 215 -1.85 9.67 9.71
C SER A 215 -1.33 10.41 8.47
N ILE A 216 -1.52 9.81 7.30
CA ILE A 216 -1.14 10.41 6.03
C ILE A 216 -2.09 11.55 5.65
N ALA A 217 -3.41 11.35 5.73
CA ALA A 217 -4.42 12.34 5.37
C ALA A 217 -4.31 13.64 6.19
N LYS A 218 -3.90 13.55 7.46
CA LYS A 218 -3.68 14.70 8.35
C LYS A 218 -2.71 15.72 7.75
N ARG A 219 -1.69 15.28 7.01
CA ARG A 219 -0.70 16.17 6.35
C ARG A 219 -1.29 16.97 5.18
N TYR A 220 -2.47 16.61 4.68
CA TYR A 220 -3.14 17.26 3.55
C TYR A 220 -4.32 18.12 3.95
N VAL A 221 -4.58 18.29 5.24
CA VAL A 221 -5.64 19.17 5.75
C VAL A 221 -5.37 20.62 5.33
N GLY A 222 -6.43 21.34 4.97
CA GLY A 222 -6.34 22.75 4.52
C GLY A 222 -6.03 22.93 3.02
N ARG A 223 -5.98 21.85 2.24
CA ARG A 223 -5.71 21.90 0.80
C ARG A 223 -6.97 21.94 -0.10
N GLY A 224 -8.11 22.36 0.45
CA GLY A 224 -9.36 22.55 -0.31
C GLY A 224 -10.33 21.37 -0.27
N MET A 225 -10.03 20.32 0.51
CA MET A 225 -10.93 19.19 0.76
C MET A 225 -11.20 19.02 2.26
N LEU A 226 -12.35 18.47 2.61
CA LEU A 226 -12.70 18.13 3.99
C LEU A 226 -11.85 16.93 4.47
N PHE A 227 -11.55 16.90 5.76
CA PHE A 227 -10.70 15.85 6.32
C PHE A 227 -11.27 14.43 6.12
N LEU A 228 -12.58 14.26 6.28
CA LEU A 228 -13.23 12.97 6.02
C LEU A 228 -13.14 12.55 4.55
N ASP A 229 -13.23 13.50 3.62
CA ASP A 229 -13.10 13.20 2.19
C ASP A 229 -11.67 12.76 1.84
N LEU A 230 -10.67 13.43 2.43
CA LEU A 230 -9.26 13.01 2.32
C LEU A 230 -9.05 11.58 2.85
N ILE A 231 -9.66 11.24 3.98
CA ILE A 231 -9.61 9.89 4.54
C ILE A 231 -10.27 8.89 3.59
N GLN A 232 -11.44 9.20 3.01
CA GLN A 232 -12.13 8.28 2.09
C GLN A 232 -11.33 8.03 0.81
N GLU A 233 -10.76 9.07 0.22
CA GLU A 233 -9.88 8.91 -0.93
C GLU A 233 -8.61 8.11 -0.57
N GLY A 234 -8.05 8.35 0.61
CA GLY A 234 -6.95 7.55 1.14
C GLY A 234 -7.31 6.08 1.37
N ASN A 235 -8.54 5.80 1.85
CA ASN A 235 -9.03 4.43 2.00
C ASN A 235 -9.17 3.71 0.65
N LEU A 236 -9.58 4.41 -0.42
CA LEU A 236 -9.57 3.84 -1.77
C LEU A 236 -8.15 3.50 -2.23
N GLY A 237 -7.16 4.34 -1.90
CA GLY A 237 -5.75 4.04 -2.10
C GLY A 237 -5.30 2.80 -1.32
N LEU A 238 -5.68 2.69 -0.05
CA LEU A 238 -5.38 1.53 0.79
C LEU A 238 -5.97 0.23 0.22
N ILE A 239 -7.20 0.24 -0.27
CA ILE A 239 -7.85 -0.93 -0.89
C ILE A 239 -7.02 -1.40 -2.09
N ARG A 240 -6.60 -0.48 -2.97
CA ARG A 240 -5.73 -0.81 -4.12
C ARG A 240 -4.38 -1.36 -3.69
N ALA A 241 -3.81 -0.81 -2.61
CA ALA A 241 -2.56 -1.34 -2.06
C ALA A 241 -2.71 -2.78 -1.59
N VAL A 242 -3.81 -3.12 -0.92
CA VAL A 242 -4.08 -4.50 -0.45
C VAL A 242 -4.25 -5.46 -1.64
N GLU A 243 -4.87 -5.03 -2.73
CA GLU A 243 -5.07 -5.84 -3.94
C GLU A 243 -3.77 -6.14 -4.70
N LYS A 244 -2.79 -5.23 -4.61
CA LYS A 244 -1.53 -5.35 -5.36
C LYS A 244 -0.34 -5.72 -4.47
N PHE A 245 -0.54 -5.98 -3.20
CA PHE A 245 0.54 -6.26 -2.27
C PHE A 245 1.14 -7.64 -2.45
N ASP A 246 2.42 -7.71 -2.80
CA ASP A 246 3.20 -8.94 -2.89
C ASP A 246 4.10 -9.12 -1.65
N HIS A 247 3.71 -10.05 -0.78
CA HIS A 247 4.45 -10.37 0.43
C HIS A 247 5.80 -11.05 0.18
N SER A 248 6.05 -11.59 -1.02
CA SER A 248 7.30 -12.29 -1.37
C SER A 248 8.50 -11.34 -1.47
N LYS A 249 8.23 -10.05 -1.71
CA LYS A 249 9.25 -9.00 -1.84
C LYS A 249 9.87 -8.56 -0.50
N GLY A 250 9.37 -9.06 0.64
CA GLY A 250 9.97 -8.85 1.97
C GLY A 250 9.74 -7.47 2.61
N PHE A 251 9.02 -6.56 1.95
CA PHE A 251 8.69 -5.25 2.52
C PHE A 251 7.51 -5.35 3.49
N LYS A 252 7.48 -4.42 4.46
CA LYS A 252 6.27 -4.23 5.27
C LYS A 252 5.15 -3.66 4.42
N PHE A 253 3.93 -4.06 4.75
CA PHE A 253 2.74 -3.55 4.07
C PHE A 253 2.62 -2.02 4.14
N SER A 254 2.96 -1.42 5.29
CA SER A 254 2.91 0.03 5.51
C SER A 254 3.75 0.80 4.48
N THR A 255 4.95 0.31 4.17
CA THR A 255 5.84 0.91 3.19
C THR A 255 5.17 1.03 1.83
N TYR A 256 4.61 -0.07 1.33
CA TYR A 256 3.94 -0.11 0.04
C TYR A 256 2.61 0.70 0.03
N ALA A 257 1.80 0.54 1.08
CA ALA A 257 0.51 1.21 1.19
C ALA A 257 0.61 2.73 1.26
N THR A 258 1.68 3.26 1.87
CA THR A 258 1.90 4.71 1.99
C THR A 258 1.93 5.40 0.62
N TRP A 259 2.55 4.78 -0.38
CA TRP A 259 2.56 5.33 -1.74
C TRP A 259 1.16 5.40 -2.35
N TRP A 260 0.39 4.31 -2.29
CA TRP A 260 -0.97 4.25 -2.85
C TRP A 260 -1.93 5.23 -2.17
N ILE A 261 -1.83 5.35 -0.84
CA ILE A 261 -2.63 6.29 -0.06
C ILE A 261 -2.28 7.72 -0.46
N ARG A 262 -0.98 8.07 -0.51
CA ARG A 262 -0.51 9.40 -0.89
C ARG A 262 -0.94 9.75 -2.31
N GLN A 263 -0.76 8.84 -3.25
CA GLN A 263 -1.15 9.02 -4.65
C GLN A 263 -2.66 9.27 -4.79
N ALA A 264 -3.49 8.47 -4.11
CA ALA A 264 -4.95 8.64 -4.13
C ALA A 264 -5.37 10.01 -3.58
N ILE A 265 -4.85 10.41 -2.42
CA ILE A 265 -5.15 11.70 -1.80
C ILE A 265 -4.68 12.85 -2.69
N THR A 266 -3.45 12.82 -3.22
CA THR A 266 -2.91 13.90 -4.05
C THR A 266 -3.71 14.06 -5.35
N ARG A 267 -4.07 12.94 -5.97
CA ARG A 267 -4.91 12.95 -7.17
C ARG A 267 -6.31 13.48 -6.88
N ALA A 268 -6.92 13.09 -5.77
CA ALA A 268 -8.23 13.59 -5.36
C ALA A 268 -8.21 15.11 -5.11
N ILE A 269 -7.16 15.62 -4.45
CA ILE A 269 -6.98 17.07 -4.27
C ILE A 269 -6.87 17.80 -5.64
N ALA A 270 -6.08 17.26 -6.56
CA ALA A 270 -5.95 17.85 -7.89
C ALA A 270 -7.29 17.90 -8.64
N ASP A 271 -8.10 16.84 -8.50
CA ASP A 271 -9.38 16.69 -9.20
C ASP A 271 -10.56 17.42 -8.57
N GLN A 272 -10.61 17.56 -7.24
CA GLN A 272 -11.83 17.93 -6.50
C GLN A 272 -11.68 19.19 -5.63
N ALA A 273 -10.44 19.63 -5.30
CA ALA A 273 -10.24 20.76 -4.39
C ALA A 273 -10.68 22.11 -4.93
N ARG A 274 -10.93 22.23 -6.23
CA ARG A 274 -11.28 23.50 -6.89
C ARG A 274 -12.74 23.51 -7.34
N THR A 275 -13.44 24.59 -7.06
CA THR A 275 -14.82 24.81 -7.54
C THR A 275 -14.90 24.74 -9.07
N ILE A 276 -13.93 25.34 -9.77
CA ILE A 276 -13.76 25.19 -11.21
C ILE A 276 -12.66 24.16 -11.42
N ARG A 277 -13.04 22.95 -11.86
CA ARG A 277 -12.13 21.83 -12.07
C ARG A 277 -11.07 22.13 -13.11
N ILE A 278 -9.84 21.88 -12.77
CA ILE A 278 -8.67 21.95 -13.68
C ILE A 278 -8.18 20.52 -13.93
N PRO A 279 -7.87 20.14 -15.18
CA PRO A 279 -7.29 18.82 -15.47
C PRO A 279 -5.98 18.57 -14.69
N VAL A 280 -5.74 17.33 -14.26
CA VAL A 280 -4.60 16.96 -13.39
C VAL A 280 -3.26 17.40 -13.99
N HIS A 281 -3.02 17.16 -15.29
CA HIS A 281 -1.78 17.57 -15.96
C HIS A 281 -1.52 19.09 -15.91
N MET A 282 -2.58 19.91 -15.89
CA MET A 282 -2.43 21.34 -15.72
C MET A 282 -2.07 21.73 -14.29
N VAL A 283 -2.60 21.00 -13.29
CA VAL A 283 -2.22 21.19 -11.88
C VAL A 283 -0.75 20.82 -11.68
N GLU A 284 -0.28 19.74 -12.29
CA GLU A 284 1.13 19.32 -12.29
C GLU A 284 2.03 20.39 -12.90
N THR A 285 1.65 20.94 -14.06
CA THR A 285 2.37 22.05 -14.71
C THR A 285 2.45 23.29 -13.80
N ILE A 286 1.34 23.66 -13.15
CA ILE A 286 1.30 24.78 -12.20
C ILE A 286 2.23 24.50 -11.00
N ASN A 287 2.20 23.30 -10.44
CA ASN A 287 3.06 22.92 -9.33
C ASN A 287 4.56 22.94 -9.71
N LYS A 288 4.89 22.49 -10.94
CA LYS A 288 6.26 22.56 -11.48
C LYS A 288 6.70 24.03 -11.61
N LEU A 289 5.84 24.90 -12.16
CA LEU A 289 6.13 26.31 -12.29
C LEU A 289 6.41 26.96 -10.92
N VAL A 290 5.55 26.69 -9.92
CA VAL A 290 5.72 27.23 -8.56
C VAL A 290 7.02 26.72 -7.92
N ARG A 291 7.40 25.47 -8.17
CA ARG A 291 8.67 24.91 -7.68
C ARG A 291 9.88 25.62 -8.27
N VAL A 292 9.91 25.78 -9.61
CA VAL A 292 10.96 26.51 -10.33
C VAL A 292 11.03 27.97 -9.88
N GLN A 293 9.89 28.64 -9.72
CA GLN A 293 9.83 30.01 -9.22
C GLN A 293 10.47 30.14 -7.83
N ARG A 294 10.20 29.21 -6.90
CA ARG A 294 10.81 29.22 -5.56
C ARG A 294 12.33 29.01 -5.63
N GLN A 295 12.79 28.11 -6.48
CA GLN A 295 14.20 27.86 -6.67
C GLN A 295 14.91 29.09 -7.22
N LEU A 296 14.36 29.70 -8.27
CA LEU A 296 14.91 30.92 -8.83
C LEU A 296 14.88 32.11 -7.84
N LEU A 297 13.87 32.19 -6.97
CA LEU A 297 13.82 33.18 -5.91
C LEU A 297 14.97 32.99 -4.92
N GLN A 298 15.31 31.76 -4.57
CA GLN A 298 16.44 31.41 -3.70
C GLN A 298 17.78 31.78 -4.36
N ASP A 299 17.95 31.45 -5.65
CA ASP A 299 19.20 31.64 -6.37
C ASP A 299 19.45 33.14 -6.71
N LEU A 300 18.40 33.87 -7.08
CA LEU A 300 18.50 35.27 -7.54
C LEU A 300 18.27 36.28 -6.43
N GLY A 301 17.73 35.90 -5.28
CA GLY A 301 17.36 36.77 -4.18
C GLY A 301 16.22 37.79 -4.52
N ARG A 302 15.57 37.62 -5.68
CA ARG A 302 14.44 38.45 -6.15
C ARG A 302 13.42 37.62 -6.90
N GLU A 303 12.19 38.10 -6.99
CA GLU A 303 11.17 37.42 -7.81
C GLU A 303 11.60 37.31 -9.27
N PRO A 304 11.54 36.11 -9.87
CA PRO A 304 11.80 35.92 -11.29
C PRO A 304 10.67 36.57 -12.14
N THR A 305 11.03 37.17 -13.25
CA THR A 305 10.09 37.73 -14.23
C THR A 305 9.52 36.66 -15.14
#